data_a60777188cdad5270bf80c637e8f4bf2
#
_entry.id   a60777188cdad5270bf80c637e8f4bf2
#
_cell.length_a   1.000
_cell.length_b   1.000
_cell.length_c   1.000
_cell.angle_alpha   90.00
_cell.angle_beta   90.00
_cell.angle_gamma   90.00
#
_symmetry.space_group_name_H-M   'P 1'
#
loop_
_entity.id
_entity.type
_entity.pdbx_description
1 polymer ?
#
loop_
_entity_poly.entity_id
_entity_poly.type
_entity_poly.pdbx_seq_one_letter_code
_entity_poly.pdbx_strand_id
1 'polypeptide(L)'
;MELIMLRIVTVLCFMFTFTANASDCFDAAGRDYHIDPDLLRAVAFRESSMNSHAMNIVSPDKYAVGEMQIHSQNFAHLSQFGITPQSLFSDRCMNVYTGAYYLAIAFKRWGVKWESVGAYNAGFSQKPEQKEKRLKYGKEVHQIYMEIKNQKAPQ
;
A
#
# COMPACT_ATOMS: atom_id res chain seq x y z
N MET A 1 73.45 1.21 18.83
CA MET A 1 72.72 1.17 17.57
C MET A 1 71.52 0.28 17.81
N GLU A 2 70.44 0.89 18.29
CA GLU A 2 69.21 0.15 18.60
C GLU A 2 68.20 0.38 17.46
N LEU A 3 67.76 -0.73 16.85
CA LEU A 3 66.72 -0.73 15.85
C LEU A 3 65.33 -0.57 16.54
N ILE A 4 64.75 0.58 16.38
CA ILE A 4 63.37 0.84 16.78
C ILE A 4 62.44 0.14 15.77
N MET A 5 61.91 -1.02 16.12
CA MET A 5 60.88 -1.68 15.37
C MET A 5 59.56 -0.96 15.55
N LEU A 6 59.17 -0.15 14.56
CA LEU A 6 57.87 0.49 14.49
C LEU A 6 56.77 -0.55 14.11
N ARG A 7 56.06 -1.04 15.12
CA ARG A 7 54.92 -1.91 14.90
C ARG A 7 53.76 -1.09 14.37
N ILE A 8 53.48 -1.19 13.06
CA ILE A 8 52.28 -0.67 12.44
C ILE A 8 51.12 -1.62 12.83
N VAL A 9 50.31 -1.20 13.76
CA VAL A 9 49.05 -1.88 14.08
C VAL A 9 48.02 -1.44 13.05
N THR A 10 47.80 -2.28 12.05
CA THR A 10 46.74 -2.08 11.06
C THR A 10 45.41 -2.43 11.74
N VAL A 11 44.67 -1.44 12.22
CA VAL A 11 43.30 -1.59 12.68
C VAL A 11 42.43 -1.79 11.45
N LEU A 12 42.09 -3.04 11.16
CA LEU A 12 41.13 -3.42 10.14
C LEU A 12 39.72 -3.06 10.65
N CYS A 13 39.27 -1.84 10.32
CA CYS A 13 37.93 -1.38 10.62
C CYS A 13 36.95 -2.14 9.71
N PHE A 14 36.39 -3.26 10.22
CA PHE A 14 35.30 -3.97 9.56
C PHE A 14 34.07 -3.05 9.59
N MET A 15 33.85 -2.29 8.52
CA MET A 15 32.62 -1.59 8.30
C MET A 15 31.52 -2.62 8.03
N PHE A 16 30.79 -3.01 9.06
CA PHE A 16 29.51 -3.68 8.91
C PHE A 16 28.58 -2.67 8.21
N THR A 17 28.43 -2.81 6.91
CA THR A 17 27.35 -2.15 6.18
C THR A 17 26.05 -2.82 6.58
N PHE A 18 25.37 -2.28 7.58
CA PHE A 18 23.93 -2.57 7.77
C PHE A 18 23.21 -2.07 6.52
N THR A 19 22.91 -2.98 5.60
CA THR A 19 21.88 -2.73 4.59
C THR A 19 20.56 -2.63 5.34
N ALA A 20 20.18 -1.40 5.73
CA ALA A 20 18.82 -1.14 6.15
C ALA A 20 17.94 -1.48 4.94
N ASN A 21 17.26 -2.63 4.97
CA ASN A 21 16.16 -2.89 4.06
C ASN A 21 15.13 -1.80 4.34
N ALA A 22 15.11 -0.79 3.48
CA ALA A 22 14.04 0.20 3.53
C ALA A 22 12.73 -0.58 3.33
N SER A 23 11.94 -0.67 4.41
CA SER A 23 10.60 -1.24 4.36
C SER A 23 9.86 -0.53 3.22
N ASP A 24 9.28 -1.29 2.29
CA ASP A 24 8.51 -0.65 1.24
C ASP A 24 7.24 -0.01 1.83
N CYS A 25 6.58 0.85 1.06
CA CYS A 25 5.41 1.59 1.54
C CYS A 25 4.28 0.67 2.01
N PHE A 26 4.14 -0.52 1.43
CA PHE A 26 3.12 -1.49 1.81
C PHE A 26 3.41 -2.09 3.18
N ASP A 27 4.67 -2.43 3.46
CA ASP A 27 5.06 -2.99 4.76
C ASP A 27 4.91 -1.95 5.86
N ALA A 28 5.28 -0.70 5.58
CA ALA A 28 5.11 0.40 6.52
C ALA A 28 3.64 0.70 6.79
N ALA A 29 2.83 0.90 5.74
CA ALA A 29 1.40 1.15 5.88
C ALA A 29 0.66 -0.03 6.52
N GLY A 30 1.03 -1.26 6.16
CA GLY A 30 0.45 -2.47 6.74
C GLY A 30 0.67 -2.56 8.23
N ARG A 31 1.89 -2.28 8.70
CA ARG A 31 2.24 -2.23 10.12
C ARG A 31 1.44 -1.15 10.85
N ASP A 32 1.39 0.07 10.30
CA ASP A 32 0.81 1.22 10.97
C ASP A 32 -0.73 1.14 11.04
N TYR A 33 -1.38 0.53 10.04
CA TYR A 33 -2.83 0.29 10.00
C TYR A 33 -3.26 -1.11 10.47
N HIS A 34 -2.32 -1.97 10.87
CA HIS A 34 -2.58 -3.38 11.25
C HIS A 34 -3.29 -4.17 10.14
N ILE A 35 -2.85 -3.98 8.91
CA ILE A 35 -3.34 -4.67 7.72
C ILE A 35 -2.19 -5.51 7.14
N ASP A 36 -2.48 -6.76 6.73
CA ASP A 36 -1.46 -7.56 6.04
C ASP A 36 -0.93 -6.79 4.81
N PRO A 37 0.37 -6.51 4.71
CA PRO A 37 0.94 -5.79 3.58
C PRO A 37 0.65 -6.45 2.22
N ASP A 38 0.51 -7.78 2.19
CA ASP A 38 0.19 -8.50 0.97
C ASP A 38 -1.27 -8.27 0.54
N LEU A 39 -2.17 -7.99 1.49
CA LEU A 39 -3.51 -7.55 1.14
C LEU A 39 -3.50 -6.15 0.51
N LEU A 40 -2.69 -5.23 1.00
CA LEU A 40 -2.53 -3.91 0.37
C LEU A 40 -1.94 -4.04 -1.04
N ARG A 41 -0.96 -4.92 -1.24
CA ARG A 41 -0.40 -5.24 -2.57
C ARG A 41 -1.45 -5.83 -3.49
N ALA A 42 -2.30 -6.73 -2.99
CA ALA A 42 -3.39 -7.31 -3.77
C ALA A 42 -4.42 -6.27 -4.23
N VAL A 43 -4.77 -5.31 -3.35
CA VAL A 43 -5.62 -4.18 -3.72
C VAL A 43 -4.94 -3.32 -4.78
N ALA A 44 -3.68 -2.91 -4.59
CA ALA A 44 -2.91 -2.13 -5.56
C ALA A 44 -2.80 -2.82 -6.92
N PHE A 45 -2.56 -4.13 -6.92
CA PHE A 45 -2.53 -4.91 -8.16
C PHE A 45 -3.89 -4.90 -8.86
N ARG A 46 -4.98 -5.10 -8.12
CA ARG A 46 -6.35 -5.05 -8.65
C ARG A 46 -6.71 -3.68 -9.22
N GLU A 47 -6.26 -2.59 -8.58
CA GLU A 47 -6.60 -1.21 -8.95
C GLU A 47 -5.81 -0.71 -10.17
N SER A 48 -4.52 -0.99 -10.21
CA SER A 48 -3.62 -0.36 -11.18
C SER A 48 -2.56 -1.29 -11.79
N SER A 49 -2.58 -2.58 -11.48
CA SER A 49 -1.47 -3.52 -11.76
C SER A 49 -0.13 -3.00 -11.22
N MET A 50 -0.14 -2.40 -10.02
CA MET A 50 1.04 -1.83 -9.35
C MET A 50 1.63 -0.60 -10.05
N ASN A 51 0.84 0.12 -10.87
CA ASN A 51 1.30 1.33 -11.55
C ASN A 51 1.11 2.56 -10.64
N SER A 52 2.21 3.07 -10.08
CA SER A 52 2.19 4.24 -9.19
C SER A 52 1.71 5.54 -9.87
N HIS A 53 1.79 5.61 -11.19
CA HIS A 53 1.35 6.77 -11.98
C HIS A 53 0.05 6.52 -12.76
N ALA A 54 -0.73 5.52 -12.34
CA ALA A 54 -2.02 5.25 -12.98
C ALA A 54 -2.99 6.42 -12.77
N MET A 55 -3.69 6.78 -13.83
CA MET A 55 -4.83 7.70 -13.79
C MET A 55 -5.99 7.08 -14.56
N ASN A 56 -7.14 6.94 -13.90
CA ASN A 56 -8.36 6.49 -14.53
C ASN A 56 -9.35 7.68 -14.59
N ILE A 57 -9.50 8.27 -15.76
CA ILE A 57 -10.29 9.48 -15.95
C ILE A 57 -11.62 9.12 -16.63
N VAL A 58 -12.72 9.31 -15.92
CA VAL A 58 -14.09 9.15 -16.45
C VAL A 58 -14.64 10.50 -16.93
N SER A 59 -14.38 11.58 -16.19
CA SER A 59 -14.68 12.97 -16.55
C SER A 59 -13.71 13.89 -15.79
N PRO A 60 -13.66 15.21 -16.10
CA PRO A 60 -12.79 16.16 -15.39
C PRO A 60 -12.95 16.12 -13.87
N ASP A 61 -14.15 15.88 -13.36
CA ASP A 61 -14.45 15.85 -11.92
C ASP A 61 -14.50 14.43 -11.34
N LYS A 62 -14.38 13.41 -12.19
CA LYS A 62 -14.50 12.00 -11.78
C LYS A 62 -13.32 11.19 -12.30
N TYR A 63 -12.32 11.04 -11.45
CA TYR A 63 -11.10 10.31 -11.77
C TYR A 63 -10.49 9.66 -10.52
N ALA A 64 -9.56 8.76 -10.73
CA ALA A 64 -8.80 8.10 -9.69
C ALA A 64 -7.31 8.18 -9.97
N VAL A 65 -6.48 8.22 -8.92
CA VAL A 65 -5.06 8.55 -9.01
C VAL A 65 -4.22 7.53 -8.26
N GLY A 66 -3.13 7.14 -8.90
CA GLY A 66 -2.01 6.40 -8.33
C GLY A 66 -2.26 4.91 -8.18
N GLU A 67 -1.34 4.25 -7.49
CA GLU A 67 -1.27 2.80 -7.37
C GLU A 67 -2.52 2.19 -6.72
N MET A 68 -3.07 2.88 -5.71
CA MET A 68 -4.27 2.48 -4.98
C MET A 68 -5.56 3.10 -5.55
N GLN A 69 -5.50 3.84 -6.66
CA GLN A 69 -6.63 4.46 -7.35
C GLN A 69 -7.53 5.28 -6.41
N ILE A 70 -6.94 6.27 -5.74
CA ILE A 70 -7.67 7.15 -4.83
C ILE A 70 -8.61 8.05 -5.64
N HIS A 71 -9.91 7.95 -5.39
CA HIS A 71 -10.98 8.57 -6.16
C HIS A 71 -11.17 10.06 -5.82
N SER A 72 -11.46 10.88 -6.84
CA SER A 72 -11.67 12.33 -6.71
C SER A 72 -12.76 12.73 -5.71
N GLN A 73 -13.76 11.88 -5.49
CA GLN A 73 -14.79 12.08 -4.45
C GLN A 73 -14.22 12.22 -3.02
N ASN A 74 -13.00 11.71 -2.80
CA ASN A 74 -12.34 11.75 -1.51
C ASN A 74 -11.44 12.97 -1.31
N PHE A 75 -11.15 13.74 -2.37
CA PHE A 75 -10.15 14.80 -2.32
C PHE A 75 -10.52 15.95 -1.38
N ALA A 76 -11.81 16.32 -1.32
CA ALA A 76 -12.27 17.34 -0.37
C ALA A 76 -12.04 16.93 1.09
N HIS A 77 -12.20 15.64 1.43
CA HIS A 77 -11.86 15.13 2.75
C HIS A 77 -10.35 15.10 2.97
N LEU A 78 -9.59 14.60 2.01
CA LEU A 78 -8.14 14.45 2.10
C LEU A 78 -7.41 15.79 2.19
N SER A 79 -7.94 16.85 1.55
CA SER A 79 -7.35 18.20 1.61
C SER A 79 -7.28 18.78 3.03
N GLN A 80 -8.17 18.36 3.92
CA GLN A 80 -8.14 18.74 5.35
C GLN A 80 -6.87 18.22 6.07
N PHE A 81 -6.22 17.21 5.51
CA PHE A 81 -4.96 16.64 5.99
C PHE A 81 -3.76 17.06 5.14
N GLY A 82 -3.92 18.04 4.26
CA GLY A 82 -2.88 18.49 3.34
C GLY A 82 -2.57 17.52 2.20
N ILE A 83 -3.41 16.49 1.99
CA ILE A 83 -3.25 15.52 0.92
C ILE A 83 -3.98 16.01 -0.32
N THR A 84 -3.24 16.21 -1.41
CA THR A 84 -3.74 16.75 -2.67
C THR A 84 -3.72 15.70 -3.78
N PRO A 85 -4.48 15.85 -4.87
CA PRO A 85 -4.38 14.98 -6.04
C PRO A 85 -2.95 14.90 -6.58
N GLN A 86 -2.21 16.02 -6.56
CA GLN A 86 -0.82 16.08 -7.01
C GLN A 86 0.09 15.25 -6.10
N SER A 87 -0.04 15.36 -4.77
CA SER A 87 0.77 14.56 -3.85
C SER A 87 0.45 13.07 -3.96
N LEU A 88 -0.82 12.70 -4.16
CA LEU A 88 -1.23 11.32 -4.40
C LEU A 88 -0.66 10.73 -5.70
N PHE A 89 -0.40 11.57 -6.71
CA PHE A 89 0.19 11.15 -7.98
C PHE A 89 1.72 11.07 -7.91
N SER A 90 2.36 12.03 -7.24
CA SER A 90 3.82 12.15 -7.23
C SER A 90 4.51 11.37 -6.10
N ASP A 91 3.78 11.08 -5.00
CA ASP A 91 4.28 10.35 -3.85
C ASP A 91 3.58 9.00 -3.73
N ARG A 92 4.29 7.94 -4.14
CA ARG A 92 3.81 6.56 -4.07
C ARG A 92 3.42 6.15 -2.65
N CYS A 93 4.24 6.52 -1.65
CA CYS A 93 3.96 6.14 -0.27
C CYS A 93 2.72 6.87 0.26
N MET A 94 2.54 8.15 -0.05
CA MET A 94 1.32 8.89 0.26
C MET A 94 0.08 8.18 -0.32
N ASN A 95 0.17 7.72 -1.56
CA ASN A 95 -0.92 7.00 -2.22
C ASN A 95 -1.25 5.67 -1.52
N VAL A 96 -0.23 4.86 -1.21
CA VAL A 96 -0.39 3.57 -0.51
C VAL A 96 -0.97 3.76 0.89
N TYR A 97 -0.46 4.71 1.66
CA TYR A 97 -0.98 5.04 2.99
C TYR A 97 -2.44 5.52 2.95
N THR A 98 -2.79 6.32 1.95
CA THR A 98 -4.18 6.76 1.76
C THR A 98 -5.10 5.59 1.43
N GLY A 99 -4.65 4.65 0.61
CA GLY A 99 -5.39 3.42 0.32
C GLY A 99 -5.58 2.55 1.57
N ALA A 100 -4.51 2.36 2.37
CA ALA A 100 -4.58 1.64 3.64
C ALA A 100 -5.54 2.31 4.63
N TYR A 101 -5.58 3.63 4.71
CA TYR A 101 -6.54 4.39 5.51
C TYR A 101 -7.99 4.06 5.15
N TYR A 102 -8.35 4.07 3.86
CA TYR A 102 -9.72 3.74 3.44
C TYR A 102 -10.08 2.27 3.69
N LEU A 103 -9.14 1.35 3.53
CA LEU A 103 -9.35 -0.05 3.86
C LEU A 103 -9.53 -0.23 5.39
N ALA A 104 -8.75 0.47 6.21
CA ALA A 104 -8.90 0.46 7.66
C ALA A 104 -10.27 0.99 8.11
N ILE A 105 -10.82 2.02 7.45
CA ILE A 105 -12.19 2.48 7.70
C ILE A 105 -13.21 1.37 7.46
N ALA A 106 -13.05 0.61 6.37
CA ALA A 106 -13.94 -0.50 6.07
C ALA A 106 -13.86 -1.61 7.13
N PHE A 107 -12.66 -1.95 7.57
CA PHE A 107 -12.45 -2.93 8.64
C PHE A 107 -12.97 -2.47 9.98
N LYS A 108 -12.78 -1.21 10.34
CA LYS A 108 -13.37 -0.64 11.55
C LYS A 108 -14.89 -0.70 11.55
N ARG A 109 -15.51 -0.48 10.39
CA ARG A 109 -16.97 -0.44 10.26
C ARG A 109 -17.62 -1.82 10.26
N TRP A 110 -17.04 -2.81 9.59
CA TRP A 110 -17.66 -4.11 9.35
C TRP A 110 -16.83 -5.32 9.77
N GLY A 111 -15.67 -5.09 10.40
CA GLY A 111 -14.72 -6.15 10.74
C GLY A 111 -13.85 -6.57 9.55
N VAL A 112 -12.82 -7.38 9.84
CA VAL A 112 -11.88 -7.87 8.85
C VAL A 112 -12.50 -9.05 8.10
N LYS A 113 -13.01 -8.80 6.91
CA LYS A 113 -13.63 -9.79 6.03
C LYS A 113 -13.57 -9.32 4.57
N TRP A 114 -13.73 -10.24 3.62
CA TRP A 114 -13.62 -9.94 2.20
C TRP A 114 -14.71 -8.98 1.68
N GLU A 115 -15.89 -8.98 2.27
CA GLU A 115 -16.91 -7.97 1.95
C GLU A 115 -16.47 -6.56 2.36
N SER A 116 -15.71 -6.42 3.47
CA SER A 116 -15.15 -5.14 3.89
C SER A 116 -14.04 -4.68 2.92
N VAL A 117 -13.23 -5.61 2.41
CA VAL A 117 -12.29 -5.31 1.32
C VAL A 117 -13.05 -4.81 0.10
N GLY A 118 -14.18 -5.42 -0.23
CA GLY A 118 -15.04 -4.99 -1.33
C GLY A 118 -15.61 -3.57 -1.17
N ALA A 119 -15.77 -3.11 0.07
CA ALA A 119 -16.24 -1.75 0.34
C ALA A 119 -15.24 -0.67 -0.11
N TYR A 120 -13.97 -1.02 -0.28
CA TYR A 120 -12.95 -0.15 -0.88
C TYR A 120 -13.40 0.36 -2.27
N ASN A 121 -13.93 -0.53 -3.10
CA ASN A 121 -14.41 -0.20 -4.45
C ASN A 121 -15.87 0.27 -4.48
N ALA A 122 -16.77 -0.43 -3.76
CA ALA A 122 -18.22 -0.25 -3.91
C ALA A 122 -18.90 0.52 -2.76
N GLY A 123 -18.11 0.98 -1.77
CA GLY A 123 -18.64 1.75 -0.63
C GLY A 123 -19.56 0.94 0.29
N PHE A 124 -20.31 1.66 1.12
CA PHE A 124 -21.05 1.10 2.25
C PHE A 124 -22.57 1.03 2.05
N SER A 125 -23.08 1.35 0.86
CA SER A 125 -24.51 1.28 0.59
C SER A 125 -25.04 -0.14 0.78
N GLN A 126 -26.23 -0.28 1.40
CA GLN A 126 -26.88 -1.57 1.65
C GLN A 126 -27.73 -2.05 0.47
N LYS A 127 -27.76 -1.32 -0.63
CA LYS A 127 -28.47 -1.73 -1.85
C LYS A 127 -27.92 -3.07 -2.36
N PRO A 128 -28.79 -4.00 -2.80
CA PRO A 128 -28.36 -5.33 -3.26
C PRO A 128 -27.27 -5.29 -4.32
N GLU A 129 -27.38 -4.41 -5.30
CA GLU A 129 -26.41 -4.26 -6.38
C GLU A 129 -25.03 -3.78 -5.88
N GLN A 130 -24.97 -2.99 -4.80
CA GLN A 130 -23.70 -2.58 -4.20
C GLN A 130 -23.10 -3.70 -3.36
N LYS A 131 -23.93 -4.48 -2.70
CA LYS A 131 -23.45 -5.68 -2.00
C LYS A 131 -22.84 -6.69 -2.97
N GLU A 132 -23.46 -6.92 -4.11
CA GLU A 132 -22.94 -7.82 -5.15
C GLU A 132 -21.56 -7.32 -5.67
N LYS A 133 -21.44 -6.03 -5.95
CA LYS A 133 -20.15 -5.43 -6.34
C LYS A 133 -19.06 -5.62 -5.28
N ARG A 134 -19.39 -5.42 -3.99
CA ARG A 134 -18.43 -5.67 -2.90
C ARG A 134 -17.97 -7.13 -2.86
N LEU A 135 -18.92 -8.07 -2.94
CA LEU A 135 -18.59 -9.50 -2.90
C LEU A 135 -17.72 -9.90 -4.10
N LYS A 136 -18.04 -9.41 -5.29
CA LYS A 136 -17.24 -9.64 -6.49
C LYS A 136 -15.83 -9.11 -6.34
N TYR A 137 -15.70 -7.83 -5.96
CA TYR A 137 -14.38 -7.19 -5.77
C TYR A 137 -13.56 -7.89 -4.68
N GLY A 138 -14.17 -8.19 -3.53
CA GLY A 138 -13.50 -8.90 -2.44
C GLY A 138 -12.99 -10.28 -2.87
N LYS A 139 -13.74 -11.00 -3.71
CA LYS A 139 -13.32 -12.29 -4.29
C LYS A 139 -12.12 -12.12 -5.23
N GLU A 140 -12.13 -11.10 -6.10
CA GLU A 140 -11.03 -10.82 -7.03
C GLU A 140 -9.74 -10.49 -6.26
N VAL A 141 -9.82 -9.62 -5.26
CA VAL A 141 -8.66 -9.28 -4.40
C VAL A 141 -8.18 -10.50 -3.60
N HIS A 142 -9.10 -11.34 -3.11
CA HIS A 142 -8.74 -12.59 -2.42
C HIS A 142 -7.90 -13.52 -3.30
N GLN A 143 -8.28 -13.69 -4.56
CA GLN A 143 -7.53 -14.53 -5.49
C GLN A 143 -6.10 -13.99 -5.67
N ILE A 144 -5.94 -12.69 -5.92
CA ILE A 144 -4.63 -12.06 -6.05
C ILE A 144 -3.80 -12.19 -4.75
N TYR A 145 -4.44 -11.97 -3.61
CA TYR A 145 -3.79 -12.13 -2.30
C TYR A 145 -3.25 -13.55 -2.10
N MET A 146 -4.03 -14.58 -2.44
CA MET A 146 -3.59 -15.97 -2.34
C MET A 146 -2.44 -16.28 -3.30
N GLU A 147 -2.43 -15.72 -4.50
CA GLU A 147 -1.32 -15.85 -5.44
C GLU A 147 -0.03 -15.23 -4.88
N ILE A 148 -0.11 -14.03 -4.29
CA ILE A 148 1.03 -13.38 -3.62
C ILE A 148 1.57 -14.25 -2.47
N LYS A 149 0.67 -14.79 -1.64
CA LYS A 149 1.07 -15.67 -0.52
C LYS A 149 1.74 -16.96 -1.00
N ASN A 150 1.22 -17.57 -2.04
CA ASN A 150 1.77 -18.82 -2.60
C ASN A 150 3.17 -18.61 -3.20
N GLN A 151 3.44 -17.46 -3.81
CA GLN A 151 4.77 -17.13 -4.34
C GLN A 151 5.82 -16.91 -3.24
N LYS A 152 5.40 -16.56 -2.04
CA LYS A 152 6.28 -16.34 -0.87
C LYS A 152 6.44 -17.57 0.00
N ALA A 153 5.65 -18.62 -0.20
CA ALA A 153 5.77 -19.85 0.54
C ALA A 153 7.12 -20.54 0.21
N PRO A 154 7.89 -21.01 1.19
CA PRO A 154 9.10 -21.78 0.92
C PRO A 154 8.73 -23.04 0.13
N GLN A 155 9.50 -23.32 -0.94
CA GLN A 155 9.43 -24.57 -1.71
C GLN A 155 10.10 -25.70 -0.94
#